data_12890aebe1edcaf8447f94a0eb5d3dc4
#
_entry.id   12890aebe1edcaf8447f94a0eb5d3dc4
#
_cell.length_a   1.000
_cell.length_b   1.000
_cell.length_c   1.000
_cell.angle_alpha   90.00
_cell.angle_beta   90.00
_cell.angle_gamma   90.00
#
_symmetry.space_group_name_H-M   'P 1'
#
loop_
_entity.id
_entity.type
_entity.pdbx_description
1 polymer ?
#
loop_
_entity_poly.entity_id
_entity_poly.type
_entity_poly.pdbx_seq_one_letter_code
_entity_poly.pdbx_strand_id
1 'polypeptide(L)'
;MRTRLATVLAAAAMTGIVAFAGPAAAAPADKPQVLSNWTQTSAASYNAWVSARGNQGAWSAYGFDWSTDYCTTSPDNPFGFPFQTACARHDFGYRNYKAAGSFDANKSRLDDAFYADLKRVCAQYGTVKKASCDSTAWTYYQAVKAFGFSAAVDGTAVA
;
A
#
# COMPACT_ATOMS: atom_id res chain seq x y z
N MET A 1 -23.99 77.68 21.25
CA MET A 1 -23.71 76.83 20.07
C MET A 1 -23.14 75.51 20.57
N ARG A 2 -23.91 74.44 20.49
CA ARG A 2 -23.46 73.08 20.91
C ARG A 2 -23.44 72.18 19.66
N THR A 3 -22.26 71.88 19.15
CA THR A 3 -22.05 71.02 18.00
C THR A 3 -22.07 69.55 18.48
N ARG A 4 -22.99 68.76 17.92
CA ARG A 4 -23.08 67.33 18.17
C ARG A 4 -22.28 66.60 17.08
N LEU A 5 -21.23 65.88 17.46
CA LEU A 5 -20.51 64.96 16.58
C LEU A 5 -21.35 63.68 16.50
N ALA A 6 -21.70 63.28 15.29
CA ALA A 6 -22.30 62.01 14.99
C ALA A 6 -21.20 60.97 14.64
N THR A 7 -21.10 59.95 15.48
CA THR A 7 -20.15 58.85 15.23
C THR A 7 -20.84 57.83 14.31
N VAL A 8 -20.30 57.62 13.12
CA VAL A 8 -20.76 56.61 12.17
C VAL A 8 -20.01 55.31 12.46
N LEU A 9 -20.71 54.27 12.96
CA LEU A 9 -20.17 52.94 13.08
C LEU A 9 -20.30 52.24 11.71
N ALA A 10 -19.18 51.93 11.10
CA ALA A 10 -19.10 51.07 9.94
C ALA A 10 -19.12 49.60 10.36
N ALA A 11 -20.19 48.87 10.08
CA ALA A 11 -20.28 47.44 10.27
C ALA A 11 -19.61 46.73 9.09
N ALA A 12 -18.46 46.09 9.34
CA ALA A 12 -17.81 45.19 8.33
C ALA A 12 -18.54 43.84 8.29
N ALA A 13 -19.28 43.58 7.26
CA ALA A 13 -19.88 42.28 6.99
C ALA A 13 -18.78 41.31 6.51
N MET A 14 -18.35 40.35 7.35
CA MET A 14 -17.50 39.23 6.94
C MET A 14 -18.37 38.21 6.20
N THR A 15 -18.32 38.19 4.87
CA THR A 15 -18.88 37.11 4.07
C THR A 15 -17.96 35.90 4.16
N GLY A 16 -18.30 34.94 5.03
CA GLY A 16 -17.64 33.65 5.10
C GLY A 16 -17.87 32.86 3.81
N ILE A 17 -16.80 32.58 3.06
CA ILE A 17 -16.83 31.68 1.92
C ILE A 17 -16.97 30.25 2.47
N VAL A 18 -18.17 29.67 2.41
CA VAL A 18 -18.38 28.24 2.68
C VAL A 18 -17.92 27.49 1.43
N ALA A 19 -16.70 26.93 1.49
CA ALA A 19 -16.23 26.02 0.45
C ALA A 19 -17.04 24.71 0.57
N PHE A 20 -17.98 24.48 -0.34
CA PHE A 20 -18.60 23.18 -0.51
C PHE A 20 -17.54 22.23 -1.09
N ALA A 21 -17.03 21.30 -0.28
CA ALA A 21 -16.32 20.14 -0.80
C ALA A 21 -17.33 19.34 -1.66
N GLY A 22 -17.12 19.34 -2.97
CA GLY A 22 -17.90 18.49 -3.87
C GLY A 22 -17.77 17.00 -3.46
N PRO A 23 -18.71 16.13 -3.86
CA PRO A 23 -18.60 14.69 -3.57
C PRO A 23 -17.27 14.17 -4.13
N ALA A 24 -16.53 13.43 -3.31
CA ALA A 24 -15.32 12.74 -3.76
C ALA A 24 -15.65 11.87 -4.97
N ALA A 25 -14.90 12.01 -6.05
CA ALA A 25 -15.11 11.19 -7.24
C ALA A 25 -14.97 9.71 -6.86
N ALA A 26 -15.93 8.87 -7.30
CA ALA A 26 -15.86 7.44 -7.08
C ALA A 26 -14.64 6.85 -7.82
N ALA A 27 -13.99 5.87 -7.21
CA ALA A 27 -12.89 5.17 -7.87
C ALA A 27 -13.37 4.47 -9.17
N PRO A 28 -12.51 4.29 -10.18
CA PRO A 28 -12.85 3.56 -11.40
C PRO A 28 -13.46 2.19 -11.12
N ALA A 29 -14.46 1.80 -11.91
CA ALA A 29 -15.21 0.56 -11.70
C ALA A 29 -14.34 -0.71 -11.83
N ASP A 30 -13.22 -0.61 -12.55
CA ASP A 30 -12.25 -1.69 -12.74
C ASP A 30 -11.18 -1.77 -11.63
N LYS A 31 -11.25 -0.92 -10.59
CA LYS A 31 -10.30 -0.95 -9.47
C LYS A 31 -10.09 -2.36 -8.89
N PRO A 32 -11.14 -3.19 -8.64
CA PRO A 32 -10.94 -4.54 -8.13
C PRO A 32 -10.15 -5.43 -9.12
N GLN A 33 -10.37 -5.27 -10.41
CA GLN A 33 -9.67 -6.04 -11.44
C GLN A 33 -8.19 -5.63 -11.53
N VAL A 34 -7.91 -4.33 -11.48
CA VAL A 34 -6.52 -3.80 -11.46
C VAL A 34 -5.80 -4.31 -10.21
N LEU A 35 -6.42 -4.22 -9.02
CA LEU A 35 -5.86 -4.75 -7.78
C LEU A 35 -5.55 -6.26 -7.90
N SER A 36 -6.49 -7.03 -8.44
CA SER A 36 -6.29 -8.46 -8.67
C SER A 36 -5.13 -8.74 -9.62
N ASN A 37 -5.05 -8.02 -10.74
CA ASN A 37 -3.99 -8.19 -11.73
C ASN A 37 -2.59 -7.90 -11.16
N TRP A 38 -2.50 -6.97 -10.23
CA TRP A 38 -1.22 -6.56 -9.61
C TRP A 38 -0.80 -7.39 -8.40
N THR A 39 -1.59 -8.36 -8.01
CA THR A 39 -1.34 -9.15 -6.78
C THR A 39 -1.34 -10.66 -7.04
N GLN A 40 -1.10 -11.10 -8.30
CA GLN A 40 -0.94 -12.51 -8.64
C GLN A 40 0.51 -12.98 -8.42
N THR A 41 0.73 -14.29 -8.41
CA THR A 41 2.05 -14.91 -8.22
C THR A 41 2.97 -14.78 -9.45
N SER A 42 2.47 -14.37 -10.62
CA SER A 42 3.22 -14.33 -11.87
C SER A 42 4.22 -13.17 -11.93
N ALA A 43 5.29 -13.34 -12.70
CA ALA A 43 6.26 -12.28 -12.98
C ALA A 43 5.62 -11.08 -13.70
N ALA A 44 4.65 -11.33 -14.59
CA ALA A 44 3.93 -10.27 -15.29
C ALA A 44 3.17 -9.37 -14.30
N SER A 45 2.49 -9.97 -13.31
CA SER A 45 1.80 -9.24 -12.24
C SER A 45 2.78 -8.41 -11.39
N TYR A 46 3.91 -8.99 -11.01
CA TYR A 46 4.96 -8.29 -10.27
C TYR A 46 5.47 -7.07 -11.06
N ASN A 47 5.84 -7.26 -12.32
CA ASN A 47 6.38 -6.19 -13.16
C ASN A 47 5.35 -5.07 -13.40
N ALA A 48 4.08 -5.42 -13.60
CA ALA A 48 3.00 -4.45 -13.75
C ALA A 48 2.83 -3.58 -12.49
N TRP A 49 2.87 -4.20 -11.29
CA TRP A 49 2.81 -3.47 -10.03
C TRP A 49 4.05 -2.58 -9.81
N VAL A 50 5.26 -3.08 -10.09
CA VAL A 50 6.51 -2.29 -9.97
C VAL A 50 6.45 -1.05 -10.87
N SER A 51 5.98 -1.22 -12.12
CA SER A 51 5.79 -0.11 -13.07
C SER A 51 4.78 0.91 -12.54
N ALA A 52 3.64 0.46 -12.04
CA ALA A 52 2.60 1.32 -11.48
C ALA A 52 3.09 2.06 -10.22
N ARG A 53 3.83 1.38 -9.33
CA ARG A 53 4.46 1.99 -8.15
C ARG A 53 5.43 3.11 -8.53
N GLY A 54 6.17 2.95 -9.61
CA GLY A 54 7.07 3.99 -10.14
C GLY A 54 6.33 5.19 -10.75
N ASN A 55 5.03 5.08 -10.99
CA ASN A 55 4.20 6.13 -11.61
C ASN A 55 2.83 6.24 -10.93
N GLN A 56 2.82 6.37 -9.59
CA GLN A 56 1.59 6.40 -8.78
C GLN A 56 0.62 7.53 -9.21
N GLY A 57 1.14 8.65 -9.72
CA GLY A 57 0.33 9.77 -10.18
C GLY A 57 -0.68 9.37 -11.26
N ALA A 58 -0.31 8.48 -12.18
CA ALA A 58 -1.20 7.96 -13.21
C ALA A 58 -2.37 7.13 -12.65
N TRP A 59 -2.24 6.64 -11.41
CA TRP A 59 -3.21 5.79 -10.74
C TRP A 59 -3.95 6.50 -9.60
N SER A 60 -3.81 7.82 -9.50
CA SER A 60 -4.40 8.62 -8.41
C SER A 60 -5.91 8.49 -8.32
N ALA A 61 -6.61 8.39 -9.46
CA ALA A 61 -8.06 8.21 -9.51
C ALA A 61 -8.55 6.90 -8.85
N TYR A 62 -7.69 5.89 -8.78
CA TYR A 62 -8.03 4.61 -8.16
C TYR A 62 -8.00 4.66 -6.63
N GLY A 63 -7.34 5.65 -6.03
CA GLY A 63 -7.22 5.77 -4.57
C GLY A 63 -6.63 4.53 -3.93
N PHE A 64 -5.57 3.96 -4.52
CA PHE A 64 -4.82 2.87 -3.90
C PHE A 64 -3.98 3.37 -2.74
N ASP A 65 -3.91 2.60 -1.67
CA ASP A 65 -2.95 2.79 -0.60
C ASP A 65 -1.58 2.22 -1.04
N TRP A 66 -0.62 3.11 -1.24
CA TRP A 66 0.76 2.81 -1.62
C TRP A 66 1.72 2.84 -0.43
N SER A 67 1.20 3.13 0.77
CA SER A 67 2.04 3.16 1.96
C SER A 67 2.63 1.78 2.27
N THR A 68 3.81 1.77 2.86
CA THR A 68 4.51 0.55 3.22
C THR A 68 5.42 0.82 4.42
N ASP A 69 5.53 -0.13 5.29
CA ASP A 69 6.55 -0.24 6.34
C ASP A 69 7.55 -1.36 6.00
N TYR A 70 7.48 -1.81 4.72
CA TYR A 70 8.33 -2.85 4.16
C TYR A 70 8.23 -4.18 4.93
N CYS A 71 9.35 -4.74 5.40
CA CYS A 71 9.33 -6.02 6.09
C CYS A 71 9.01 -5.91 7.59
N THR A 72 8.45 -4.78 8.02
CA THR A 72 7.93 -4.47 9.38
C THR A 72 8.89 -4.87 10.51
N THR A 73 8.65 -6.02 11.16
CA THR A 73 9.45 -6.52 12.29
C THR A 73 10.68 -7.35 11.86
N SER A 74 10.91 -7.48 10.56
CA SER A 74 12.00 -8.26 9.96
C SER A 74 12.93 -7.35 9.16
N PRO A 75 14.21 -7.69 8.97
CA PRO A 75 15.10 -6.89 8.12
C PRO A 75 14.61 -6.80 6.68
N ASP A 76 14.66 -5.61 6.07
CA ASP A 76 14.32 -5.40 4.65
C ASP A 76 15.25 -6.12 3.68
N ASN A 77 16.52 -6.27 4.09
CA ASN A 77 17.58 -6.85 3.28
C ASN A 77 18.36 -7.90 4.09
N PRO A 78 17.72 -9.01 4.53
CA PRO A 78 18.37 -10.01 5.36
C PRO A 78 19.59 -10.61 4.64
N PHE A 79 20.72 -10.64 5.29
CA PHE A 79 21.99 -11.16 4.71
C PHE A 79 22.38 -10.53 3.35
N GLY A 80 21.86 -9.31 3.07
CA GLY A 80 22.06 -8.61 1.79
C GLY A 80 21.15 -9.09 0.65
N PHE A 81 20.11 -9.87 0.92
CA PHE A 81 19.06 -10.19 -0.06
C PHE A 81 18.04 -9.05 -0.12
N PRO A 82 17.81 -8.38 -1.27
CA PRO A 82 16.94 -7.21 -1.38
C PRO A 82 15.45 -7.60 -1.40
N PHE A 83 14.90 -7.94 -0.24
CA PHE A 83 13.50 -8.35 -0.08
C PHE A 83 12.52 -7.17 0.00
N GLN A 84 13.03 -5.97 0.21
CA GLN A 84 12.26 -4.75 0.44
C GLN A 84 11.12 -4.52 -0.56
N THR A 85 11.36 -4.76 -1.86
CA THR A 85 10.32 -4.56 -2.88
C THR A 85 9.21 -5.61 -2.80
N ALA A 86 9.56 -6.86 -2.45
CA ALA A 86 8.58 -7.92 -2.22
C ALA A 86 7.68 -7.59 -1.02
N CYS A 87 8.28 -7.13 0.08
CA CYS A 87 7.56 -6.69 1.28
C CYS A 87 6.61 -5.53 0.95
N ALA A 88 7.07 -4.52 0.20
CA ALA A 88 6.23 -3.38 -0.18
C ALA A 88 5.03 -3.78 -1.06
N ARG A 89 5.18 -4.79 -1.93
CA ARG A 89 4.06 -5.30 -2.74
C ARG A 89 3.09 -6.11 -1.89
N HIS A 90 3.58 -6.84 -0.90
CA HIS A 90 2.76 -7.55 0.07
C HIS A 90 1.90 -6.57 0.88
N ASP A 91 2.50 -5.51 1.41
CA ASP A 91 1.79 -4.42 2.09
C ASP A 91 0.70 -3.81 1.21
N PHE A 92 1.04 -3.51 -0.05
CA PHE A 92 0.08 -2.98 -1.01
C PHE A 92 -1.15 -3.89 -1.15
N GLY A 93 -0.93 -5.18 -1.30
CA GLY A 93 -2.02 -6.16 -1.37
C GLY A 93 -2.85 -6.15 -0.08
N TYR A 94 -2.21 -6.29 1.06
CA TYR A 94 -2.86 -6.33 2.36
C TYR A 94 -3.74 -5.10 2.61
N ARG A 95 -3.18 -3.89 2.47
CA ARG A 95 -3.87 -2.63 2.75
C ARG A 95 -5.07 -2.42 1.83
N ASN A 96 -4.89 -2.66 0.53
CA ASN A 96 -5.95 -2.44 -0.44
C ASN A 96 -7.07 -3.49 -0.37
N TYR A 97 -6.76 -4.77 -0.08
CA TYR A 97 -7.80 -5.78 0.13
C TYR A 97 -8.53 -5.62 1.47
N LYS A 98 -7.87 -5.11 2.51
CA LYS A 98 -8.55 -4.70 3.75
C LYS A 98 -9.52 -3.55 3.49
N ALA A 99 -9.06 -2.50 2.80
CA ALA A 99 -9.90 -1.36 2.42
C ALA A 99 -11.10 -1.77 1.54
N ALA A 100 -10.94 -2.81 0.73
CA ALA A 100 -12.00 -3.39 -0.10
C ALA A 100 -12.93 -4.37 0.65
N GLY A 101 -12.67 -4.67 1.94
CA GLY A 101 -13.47 -5.63 2.72
C GLY A 101 -13.37 -7.08 2.22
N SER A 102 -12.32 -7.43 1.48
CA SER A 102 -12.14 -8.76 0.86
C SER A 102 -10.80 -9.42 1.18
N PHE A 103 -10.17 -8.99 2.28
CA PHE A 103 -8.84 -9.44 2.69
C PHE A 103 -8.78 -10.95 2.95
N ASP A 104 -9.71 -11.50 3.75
CA ASP A 104 -9.66 -12.90 4.16
C ASP A 104 -9.71 -13.87 2.98
N ALA A 105 -10.52 -13.56 1.97
CA ALA A 105 -10.62 -14.34 0.74
C ALA A 105 -9.36 -14.30 -0.12
N ASN A 106 -8.49 -13.31 0.08
CA ASN A 106 -7.32 -13.06 -0.76
C ASN A 106 -5.99 -13.27 -0.03
N LYS A 107 -5.97 -13.32 1.31
CA LYS A 107 -4.75 -13.39 2.12
C LYS A 107 -3.80 -14.49 1.67
N SER A 108 -4.28 -15.73 1.51
CA SER A 108 -3.42 -16.85 1.12
C SER A 108 -2.71 -16.58 -0.21
N ARG A 109 -3.43 -16.05 -1.20
CA ARG A 109 -2.85 -15.70 -2.51
C ARG A 109 -1.84 -14.56 -2.41
N LEU A 110 -2.06 -13.58 -1.53
CA LEU A 110 -1.12 -12.49 -1.28
C LEU A 110 0.17 -13.00 -0.67
N ASP A 111 0.09 -13.90 0.29
CA ASP A 111 1.25 -14.55 0.89
C ASP A 111 2.02 -15.40 -0.14
N ASP A 112 1.31 -16.12 -1.00
CA ASP A 112 1.93 -16.90 -2.08
C ASP A 112 2.60 -15.99 -3.12
N ALA A 113 2.01 -14.83 -3.44
CA ALA A 113 2.61 -13.83 -4.30
C ALA A 113 3.89 -13.24 -3.68
N PHE A 114 3.86 -12.95 -2.38
CA PHE A 114 5.04 -12.53 -1.63
C PHE A 114 6.17 -13.55 -1.72
N TYR A 115 5.87 -14.82 -1.44
CA TYR A 115 6.88 -15.89 -1.54
C TYR A 115 7.44 -16.02 -2.96
N ALA A 116 6.58 -15.92 -3.98
CA ALA A 116 7.02 -15.93 -5.37
C ALA A 116 7.97 -14.77 -5.70
N ASP A 117 7.74 -13.59 -5.12
CA ASP A 117 8.60 -12.42 -5.30
C ASP A 117 9.95 -12.59 -4.62
N LEU A 118 9.98 -13.12 -3.39
CA LEU A 118 11.22 -13.48 -2.68
C LEU A 118 12.04 -14.49 -3.48
N LYS A 119 11.39 -15.49 -4.06
CA LYS A 119 12.03 -16.50 -4.93
C LYS A 119 12.62 -15.88 -6.21
N ARG A 120 12.02 -14.82 -6.76
CA ARG A 120 12.59 -14.06 -7.90
C ARG A 120 13.89 -13.38 -7.51
N VAL A 121 13.95 -12.80 -6.32
CA VAL A 121 15.20 -12.27 -5.78
C VAL A 121 16.25 -13.36 -5.67
N CYS A 122 15.90 -14.50 -5.11
CA CYS A 122 16.83 -15.62 -4.90
C CYS A 122 17.32 -16.24 -6.21
N ALA A 123 16.50 -16.21 -7.28
CA ALA A 123 16.86 -16.76 -8.59
C ALA A 123 18.05 -16.04 -9.26
N GLN A 124 18.43 -14.84 -8.77
CA GLN A 124 19.53 -14.06 -9.30
C GLN A 124 20.90 -14.55 -8.80
N TYR A 125 20.96 -15.47 -7.85
CA TYR A 125 22.18 -15.93 -7.21
C TYR A 125 22.61 -17.31 -7.70
N GLY A 126 23.92 -17.60 -7.63
CA GLY A 126 24.47 -18.94 -7.85
C GLY A 126 24.06 -19.92 -6.73
N THR A 127 24.24 -21.21 -6.98
CA THR A 127 23.68 -22.35 -6.23
C THR A 127 23.75 -22.20 -4.70
N VAL A 128 24.93 -21.91 -4.13
CA VAL A 128 25.11 -21.87 -2.67
C VAL A 128 24.39 -20.67 -2.06
N LYS A 129 24.59 -19.47 -2.63
CA LYS A 129 23.94 -18.25 -2.15
C LYS A 129 22.43 -18.29 -2.37
N LYS A 130 21.98 -18.90 -3.46
CA LYS A 130 20.57 -19.13 -3.74
C LYS A 130 19.91 -20.02 -2.68
N ALA A 131 20.55 -21.11 -2.26
CA ALA A 131 20.01 -21.98 -1.24
C ALA A 131 19.82 -21.25 0.10
N SER A 132 20.78 -20.41 0.51
CA SER A 132 20.67 -19.56 1.70
C SER A 132 19.53 -18.54 1.56
N CYS A 133 19.42 -17.90 0.39
CA CYS A 133 18.33 -16.97 0.10
C CYS A 133 16.97 -17.66 0.13
N ASP A 134 16.84 -18.84 -0.49
CA ASP A 134 15.58 -19.62 -0.51
C ASP A 134 15.15 -20.02 0.90
N SER A 135 16.09 -20.42 1.77
CA SER A 135 15.81 -20.72 3.18
C SER A 135 15.31 -19.47 3.93
N THR A 136 15.94 -18.31 3.70
CA THR A 136 15.50 -17.04 4.29
C THR A 136 14.11 -16.66 3.77
N ALA A 137 13.88 -16.77 2.45
CA ALA A 137 12.58 -16.50 1.83
C ALA A 137 11.45 -17.38 2.41
N TRP A 138 11.76 -18.65 2.68
CA TRP A 138 10.83 -19.57 3.34
C TRP A 138 10.46 -19.11 4.75
N THR A 139 11.43 -18.65 5.54
CA THR A 139 11.19 -18.12 6.89
C THR A 139 10.26 -16.93 6.86
N TYR A 140 10.45 -15.97 5.94
CA TYR A 140 9.58 -14.82 5.76
C TYR A 140 8.16 -15.23 5.37
N TYR A 141 8.04 -16.17 4.44
CA TYR A 141 6.73 -16.69 4.02
C TYR A 141 5.98 -17.36 5.18
N GLN A 142 6.66 -18.17 5.99
CA GLN A 142 6.02 -18.79 7.16
C GLN A 142 5.58 -17.75 8.20
N ALA A 143 6.35 -16.67 8.38
CA ALA A 143 5.98 -15.60 9.28
C ALA A 143 4.67 -14.92 8.86
N VAL A 144 4.51 -14.54 7.58
CA VAL A 144 3.27 -13.91 7.11
C VAL A 144 2.08 -14.86 7.17
N LYS A 145 2.28 -16.15 6.92
CA LYS A 145 1.22 -17.17 7.07
C LYS A 145 0.74 -17.30 8.50
N ALA A 146 1.67 -17.30 9.46
CA ALA A 146 1.35 -17.49 10.87
C ALA A 146 0.77 -16.24 11.53
N PHE A 147 1.31 -15.06 11.23
CA PHE A 147 1.06 -13.81 11.95
C PHE A 147 0.30 -12.75 11.14
N GLY A 148 0.22 -12.87 9.83
CA GLY A 148 -0.42 -11.88 8.97
C GLY A 148 -1.90 -11.61 9.29
N PHE A 149 -2.60 -12.50 9.97
CA PHE A 149 -3.95 -12.25 10.48
C PHE A 149 -3.95 -11.30 11.68
N SER A 150 -3.02 -11.44 12.62
CA SER A 150 -2.94 -10.57 13.80
C SER A 150 -2.66 -9.12 13.40
N ALA A 151 -1.73 -8.91 12.47
CA ALA A 151 -1.48 -7.60 11.88
C ALA A 151 -2.69 -7.05 11.09
N ALA A 152 -3.53 -7.94 10.56
CA ALA A 152 -4.78 -7.54 9.91
C ALA A 152 -5.79 -6.91 10.89
N VAL A 153 -5.84 -7.41 12.12
CA VAL A 153 -6.74 -6.89 13.19
C VAL A 153 -6.23 -5.55 13.71
N ASP A 154 -4.93 -5.39 13.87
CA ASP A 154 -4.31 -4.19 14.46
C ASP A 154 -4.05 -3.06 13.45
N GLY A 155 -4.46 -3.22 12.19
CA GLY A 155 -4.27 -2.21 11.13
C GLY A 155 -2.83 -2.10 10.62
N THR A 156 -1.90 -2.91 11.14
CA THR A 156 -0.51 -3.00 10.65
C THR A 156 -0.38 -4.16 9.65
N ALA A 157 0.31 -3.96 8.54
CA ALA A 157 0.71 -5.06 7.67
C ALA A 157 1.98 -5.69 8.25
N VAL A 158 2.00 -7.01 8.45
CA VAL A 158 3.22 -7.75 8.73
C VAL A 158 3.70 -8.32 7.40
N ALA A 159 4.79 -7.82 6.91
CA ALA A 159 5.58 -8.44 5.85
C ALA A 159 6.83 -9.08 6.40
#